data_d9762a935cee86473e7dd7c4fe85f798
#
_entry.id   d9762a935cee86473e7dd7c4fe85f798
#
_cell.length_a   1.000
_cell.length_b   1.000
_cell.length_c   1.000
_cell.angle_alpha   90.00
_cell.angle_beta   90.00
_cell.angle_gamma   90.00
#
_symmetry.space_group_name_H-M   'P 1'
#
loop_
_entity.id
_entity.type
_entity.pdbx_description
1 polymer ?
#
loop_
_entity_poly.entity_id
_entity_poly.type
_entity_poly.pdbx_seq_one_letter_code
_entity_poly.pdbx_strand_id
1 'polypeptide(L)'
;MFDISFNFITKIKRNLFPFYKDKEIQYVFNKLQEGFPTDTTIARFVGGCVRKFLSNDEIDDIDIATILTSDEIKNRFKNTNYKVIDTGLSHGTVTLLSEKLKLEVTTLRKDVETDGRHAEVEYIDNWLLDSERRDFTINSIYLDINGKIFDPQDGFTDLKNRNVKFIGDPQKRIEEDFLRIIRFIRFKIMYDSNVEPSTNIAIKLNLNGIKKISKERVLVELYKILKLKKFITLNESRDLKEIFNLIFPEFQNLQRLERLKEICNHSQLNIILILATLLIDDNNSHEYFGHKYSISNNIKENLNLFAKNLNSIKENKDFFNKDLEKNIYLHNKDHLINLNILNFATNTKIKIKDFHETLKRILKSKTHKLSYDGNYLMKNGLKQGVLIGQVLNKIEKEWIRQNFKISKERVQELIRQHSN
;
A
#
# COMPACT_ATOMS: atom_id res chain seq x y z
N MET A 1 23.08 -10.22 -9.41
CA MET A 1 24.02 -10.82 -8.41
C MET A 1 23.88 -10.23 -6.99
N PHE A 2 23.42 -8.98 -6.83
CA PHE A 2 23.25 -8.33 -5.51
C PHE A 2 22.05 -8.84 -4.68
N ASP A 3 21.01 -9.36 -5.32
CA ASP A 3 19.76 -9.79 -4.64
C ASP A 3 19.90 -11.12 -3.88
N ILE A 4 20.76 -12.03 -4.33
CA ILE A 4 20.93 -13.35 -3.71
C ILE A 4 21.75 -13.23 -2.42
N SER A 5 22.78 -12.38 -2.38
CA SER A 5 23.61 -12.16 -1.19
C SER A 5 22.87 -11.41 -0.09
N PHE A 6 22.02 -10.44 -0.44
CA PHE A 6 21.22 -9.69 0.51
C PHE A 6 20.17 -10.58 1.20
N ASN A 7 19.45 -11.41 0.44
CA ASN A 7 18.50 -12.38 0.97
C ASN A 7 19.17 -13.43 1.89
N PHE A 8 20.36 -13.90 1.55
CA PHE A 8 21.10 -14.86 2.36
C PHE A 8 21.56 -14.25 3.70
N ILE A 9 22.12 -13.05 3.68
CA ILE A 9 22.56 -12.33 4.89
C ILE A 9 21.35 -11.99 5.78
N THR A 10 20.22 -11.57 5.20
CA THR A 10 18.99 -11.28 5.95
C THR A 10 18.43 -12.53 6.61
N LYS A 11 18.48 -13.68 5.93
CA LYS A 11 18.05 -14.98 6.46
C LYS A 11 18.94 -15.45 7.64
N ILE A 12 20.25 -15.31 7.51
CA ILE A 12 21.20 -15.62 8.59
C ILE A 12 20.97 -14.71 9.80
N LYS A 13 20.80 -13.39 9.57
CA LYS A 13 20.56 -12.41 10.62
C LYS A 13 19.26 -12.70 11.39
N ARG A 14 18.19 -13.10 10.71
CA ARG A 14 16.92 -13.51 11.32
C ARG A 14 17.01 -14.77 12.14
N ASN A 15 17.75 -15.77 11.68
CA ASN A 15 17.94 -17.02 12.42
C ASN A 15 18.80 -16.82 13.68
N LEU A 16 19.77 -15.92 13.63
CA LEU A 16 20.62 -15.57 14.77
C LEU A 16 19.96 -14.60 15.75
N PHE A 17 19.12 -13.68 15.24
CA PHE A 17 18.44 -12.64 16.01
C PHE A 17 16.95 -12.59 15.63
N PRO A 18 16.16 -13.60 16.00
CA PRO A 18 14.73 -13.58 15.72
C PRO A 18 14.04 -12.43 16.49
N PHE A 19 13.00 -11.83 15.89
CA PHE A 19 12.31 -10.65 16.42
C PHE A 19 11.82 -10.82 17.86
N TYR A 20 11.40 -12.03 18.22
CA TYR A 20 10.91 -12.34 19.57
C TYR A 20 12.01 -12.32 20.65
N LYS A 21 13.29 -12.23 20.29
CA LYS A 21 14.42 -12.03 21.22
C LYS A 21 14.78 -10.55 21.43
N ASP A 22 14.07 -9.62 20.80
CA ASP A 22 14.25 -8.19 21.04
C ASP A 22 13.95 -7.86 22.52
N LYS A 23 14.79 -7.05 23.16
CA LYS A 23 14.69 -6.74 24.58
C LYS A 23 13.39 -6.02 24.95
N GLU A 24 12.90 -5.14 24.09
CA GLU A 24 11.64 -4.44 24.34
C GLU A 24 10.44 -5.40 24.22
N ILE A 25 10.47 -6.31 23.26
CA ILE A 25 9.46 -7.35 23.11
C ILE A 25 9.47 -8.30 24.31
N GLN A 26 10.65 -8.73 24.75
CA GLN A 26 10.80 -9.53 25.97
C GLN A 26 10.24 -8.82 27.19
N TYR A 27 10.49 -7.52 27.34
CA TYR A 27 9.94 -6.71 28.40
C TYR A 27 8.39 -6.71 28.40
N VAL A 28 7.79 -6.53 27.21
CA VAL A 28 6.33 -6.55 27.06
C VAL A 28 5.76 -7.92 27.46
N PHE A 29 6.35 -9.02 27.00
CA PHE A 29 5.89 -10.36 27.39
C PHE A 29 6.04 -10.62 28.87
N ASN A 30 7.14 -10.19 29.50
CA ASN A 30 7.33 -10.31 30.95
C ASN A 30 6.25 -9.52 31.70
N LYS A 31 5.90 -8.32 31.22
CA LYS A 31 4.81 -7.51 31.79
C LYS A 31 3.44 -8.19 31.64
N LEU A 32 3.17 -8.79 30.50
CA LEU A 32 1.93 -9.57 30.30
C LEU A 32 1.90 -10.83 31.18
N GLN A 33 3.04 -11.43 31.53
CA GLN A 33 3.16 -12.63 32.34
C GLN A 33 3.02 -12.35 33.87
N GLU A 34 3.21 -11.10 34.32
CA GLU A 34 3.16 -10.74 35.76
C GLU A 34 1.92 -11.30 36.46
N GLY A 35 2.13 -11.97 37.59
CA GLY A 35 1.04 -12.56 38.40
C GLY A 35 0.55 -13.93 37.94
N PHE A 36 1.14 -14.52 36.91
CA PHE A 36 0.84 -15.87 36.46
C PHE A 36 2.06 -16.81 36.58
N PRO A 37 1.86 -18.11 36.76
CA PRO A 37 2.92 -19.10 36.74
C PRO A 37 3.69 -19.07 35.38
N THR A 38 4.99 -19.33 35.44
CA THR A 38 5.87 -19.26 34.25
C THR A 38 5.58 -20.34 33.21
N ASP A 39 4.93 -21.42 33.57
CA ASP A 39 4.49 -22.51 32.69
C ASP A 39 3.14 -22.23 32.01
N THR A 40 2.40 -21.21 32.48
CA THR A 40 1.15 -20.77 31.86
C THR A 40 1.41 -19.80 30.71
N THR A 41 0.94 -20.12 29.52
CA THR A 41 1.11 -19.24 28.36
C THR A 41 0.02 -18.15 28.32
N ILE A 42 0.38 -16.93 28.67
CA ILE A 42 -0.53 -15.76 28.74
C ILE A 42 -0.63 -15.03 27.40
N ALA A 43 0.44 -15.01 26.62
CA ALA A 43 0.51 -14.27 25.36
C ALA A 43 1.28 -15.05 24.30
N ARG A 44 0.90 -14.87 23.03
CA ARG A 44 1.59 -15.38 21.84
C ARG A 44 1.55 -14.36 20.71
N PHE A 45 2.57 -14.32 19.89
CA PHE A 45 2.48 -13.66 18.59
C PHE A 45 1.53 -14.42 17.68
N VAL A 46 0.89 -13.71 16.74
CA VAL A 46 -0.07 -14.34 15.83
C VAL A 46 -0.21 -13.58 14.52
N GLY A 47 -0.77 -14.20 13.50
CA GLY A 47 -1.17 -13.52 12.27
C GLY A 47 0.00 -13.13 11.36
N GLY A 48 0.03 -11.85 10.96
CA GLY A 48 0.98 -11.33 9.98
C GLY A 48 2.45 -11.52 10.35
N CYS A 49 2.82 -11.21 11.57
CA CYS A 49 4.20 -11.26 12.03
C CYS A 49 4.73 -12.71 12.07
N VAL A 50 3.93 -13.67 12.56
CA VAL A 50 4.32 -15.08 12.61
C VAL A 50 4.46 -15.65 11.21
N ARG A 51 3.46 -15.43 10.35
CA ARG A 51 3.48 -15.87 8.96
C ARG A 51 4.71 -15.33 8.22
N LYS A 52 4.98 -14.02 8.31
CA LYS A 52 6.14 -13.38 7.69
C LYS A 52 7.47 -13.92 8.26
N PHE A 53 7.54 -14.13 9.56
CA PHE A 53 8.71 -14.75 10.19
C PHE A 53 9.00 -16.13 9.61
N LEU A 54 7.97 -16.99 9.53
CA LEU A 54 8.08 -18.34 9.00
C LEU A 54 8.39 -18.38 7.50
N SER A 55 7.91 -17.39 6.73
CA SER A 55 8.21 -17.24 5.29
C SER A 55 9.53 -16.51 4.99
N ASN A 56 10.27 -16.06 6.01
CA ASN A 56 11.46 -15.20 5.88
C ASN A 56 11.17 -13.86 5.17
N ASP A 57 9.95 -13.33 5.30
CA ASP A 57 9.58 -12.00 4.84
C ASP A 57 9.86 -10.92 5.90
N GLU A 58 9.89 -9.66 5.50
CA GLU A 58 10.06 -8.53 6.41
C GLU A 58 8.83 -8.33 7.30
N ILE A 59 9.07 -8.18 8.61
CA ILE A 59 8.03 -7.96 9.62
C ILE A 59 7.88 -6.46 9.82
N ASP A 60 6.69 -5.94 9.56
CA ASP A 60 6.31 -4.53 9.68
C ASP A 60 5.40 -4.26 10.89
N ASP A 61 4.48 -5.18 11.19
CA ASP A 61 3.53 -5.08 12.29
C ASP A 61 3.67 -6.30 13.20
N ILE A 62 3.54 -6.12 14.51
CA ILE A 62 3.61 -7.22 15.49
C ILE A 62 2.28 -7.29 16.23
N ASP A 63 1.57 -8.40 16.00
CA ASP A 63 0.30 -8.73 16.64
C ASP A 63 0.54 -9.76 17.75
N ILE A 64 0.01 -9.47 18.93
CA ILE A 64 0.04 -10.35 20.11
C ILE A 64 -1.40 -10.71 20.49
N ALA A 65 -1.67 -11.98 20.63
CA ALA A 65 -2.89 -12.49 21.23
C ALA A 65 -2.64 -12.80 22.72
N THR A 66 -3.61 -12.53 23.59
CA THR A 66 -3.47 -12.75 25.05
C THR A 66 -4.80 -13.14 25.68
N ILE A 67 -4.75 -13.87 26.79
CA ILE A 67 -5.93 -14.15 27.61
C ILE A 67 -6.34 -12.95 28.47
N LEU A 68 -5.49 -11.93 28.61
CA LEU A 68 -5.75 -10.74 29.40
C LEU A 68 -6.79 -9.85 28.71
N THR A 69 -7.67 -9.27 29.53
CA THR A 69 -8.60 -8.23 29.07
C THR A 69 -7.88 -6.91 28.76
N SER A 70 -8.50 -6.05 27.97
CA SER A 70 -7.96 -4.72 27.67
C SER A 70 -7.64 -3.90 28.93
N ASP A 71 -8.46 -4.01 29.98
CA ASP A 71 -8.25 -3.26 31.21
C ASP A 71 -7.08 -3.82 32.04
N GLU A 72 -6.89 -5.12 32.07
CA GLU A 72 -5.72 -5.75 32.69
C GLU A 72 -4.44 -5.32 31.96
N ILE A 73 -4.43 -5.29 30.63
CA ILE A 73 -3.29 -4.81 29.85
C ILE A 73 -3.00 -3.34 30.19
N LYS A 74 -4.02 -2.46 30.18
CA LYS A 74 -3.86 -1.04 30.55
C LYS A 74 -3.25 -0.87 31.95
N ASN A 75 -3.72 -1.63 32.92
CA ASN A 75 -3.23 -1.56 34.30
C ASN A 75 -1.75 -1.97 34.40
N ARG A 76 -1.32 -3.01 33.65
CA ARG A 76 0.07 -3.48 33.64
C ARG A 76 1.05 -2.48 33.04
N PHE A 77 0.59 -1.67 32.07
CA PHE A 77 1.41 -0.70 31.36
C PHE A 77 1.25 0.75 31.84
N LYS A 78 0.40 1.04 32.84
CA LYS A 78 0.06 2.38 33.34
C LYS A 78 1.30 3.21 33.76
N ASN A 79 2.31 2.57 34.36
CA ASN A 79 3.52 3.22 34.90
C ASN A 79 4.78 2.78 34.13
N THR A 80 4.66 2.59 32.81
CA THR A 80 5.77 2.19 31.94
C THR A 80 6.02 3.26 30.87
N ASN A 81 7.06 3.07 30.07
CA ASN A 81 7.37 3.94 28.93
C ASN A 81 6.42 3.73 27.74
N TYR A 82 5.44 2.84 27.86
CA TYR A 82 4.48 2.56 26.79
C TYR A 82 3.24 3.44 26.92
N LYS A 83 2.89 4.13 25.83
CA LYS A 83 1.55 4.73 25.71
C LYS A 83 0.58 3.65 25.27
N VAL A 84 -0.47 3.44 26.07
CA VAL A 84 -1.55 2.52 25.74
C VAL A 84 -2.66 3.28 25.02
N ILE A 85 -3.01 2.85 23.82
CA ILE A 85 -4.02 3.48 22.95
C ILE A 85 -5.12 2.48 22.67
N ASP A 86 -6.36 2.86 22.91
CA ASP A 86 -7.54 2.08 22.57
C ASP A 86 -7.81 2.14 21.07
N THR A 87 -7.37 1.13 20.33
CA THR A 87 -7.50 1.09 18.86
C THR A 87 -8.66 0.24 18.36
N GLY A 88 -9.25 -0.56 19.24
CA GLY A 88 -10.37 -1.45 18.91
C GLY A 88 -11.03 -2.03 20.15
N LEU A 89 -11.55 -1.18 21.04
CA LEU A 89 -12.18 -1.60 22.30
C LEU A 89 -13.33 -2.60 22.10
N SER A 90 -14.16 -2.38 21.07
CA SER A 90 -15.24 -3.30 20.69
C SER A 90 -14.73 -4.71 20.33
N HIS A 91 -13.42 -4.84 20.07
CA HIS A 91 -12.79 -6.09 19.68
C HIS A 91 -11.68 -6.54 20.63
N GLY A 92 -11.54 -5.88 21.79
CA GLY A 92 -10.54 -6.22 22.80
C GLY A 92 -9.09 -5.96 22.37
N THR A 93 -8.85 -4.97 21.49
CA THR A 93 -7.51 -4.64 20.98
C THR A 93 -7.03 -3.33 21.57
N VAL A 94 -5.81 -3.34 22.11
CA VAL A 94 -5.07 -2.15 22.52
C VAL A 94 -3.72 -2.07 21.79
N THR A 95 -3.29 -0.85 21.49
CA THR A 95 -1.95 -0.62 20.92
C THR A 95 -1.00 -0.16 22.03
N LEU A 96 0.11 -0.85 22.19
CA LEU A 96 1.25 -0.43 23.00
C LEU A 96 2.25 0.28 22.10
N LEU A 97 2.47 1.57 22.36
CA LEU A 97 3.35 2.42 21.59
C LEU A 97 4.52 2.92 22.45
N SER A 98 5.77 2.62 22.03
CA SER A 98 6.99 3.22 22.55
C SER A 98 7.67 4.06 21.46
N GLU A 99 8.84 4.65 21.75
CA GLU A 99 9.65 5.37 20.74
C GLU A 99 10.10 4.46 19.59
N LYS A 100 10.25 3.15 19.85
CA LYS A 100 10.84 2.20 18.88
C LYS A 100 9.86 1.16 18.36
N LEU A 101 8.81 0.84 19.13
CA LEU A 101 7.91 -0.27 18.83
C LEU A 101 6.45 0.17 18.89
N LYS A 102 5.69 -0.36 17.94
CA LYS A 102 4.22 -0.38 17.97
C LYS A 102 3.78 -1.84 17.97
N LEU A 103 3.04 -2.24 19.02
CA LEU A 103 2.54 -3.60 19.19
C LEU A 103 1.02 -3.56 19.34
N GLU A 104 0.32 -4.42 18.62
CA GLU A 104 -1.13 -4.59 18.80
C GLU A 104 -1.38 -5.81 19.66
N VAL A 105 -2.05 -5.61 20.82
CA VAL A 105 -2.34 -6.68 21.78
C VAL A 105 -3.85 -6.89 21.81
N THR A 106 -4.29 -8.10 21.47
CA THR A 106 -5.71 -8.45 21.34
C THR A 106 -6.06 -9.57 22.30
N THR A 107 -7.11 -9.37 23.09
CA THR A 107 -7.69 -10.41 23.96
C THR A 107 -8.22 -11.56 23.11
N LEU A 108 -7.96 -12.80 23.53
CA LEU A 108 -8.56 -13.98 22.91
C LEU A 108 -10.08 -13.86 22.95
N ARG A 109 -10.73 -14.21 21.85
CA ARG A 109 -12.19 -14.09 21.76
C ARG A 109 -12.78 -15.12 20.81
N LYS A 110 -14.05 -15.33 20.98
CA LYS A 110 -14.93 -16.06 20.08
C LYS A 110 -15.96 -15.06 19.53
N ASP A 111 -16.24 -15.10 18.24
CA ASP A 111 -17.27 -14.30 17.63
C ASP A 111 -18.63 -15.00 17.86
N VAL A 112 -19.59 -14.32 18.50
CA VAL A 112 -20.92 -14.89 18.85
C VAL A 112 -21.90 -14.64 17.72
N GLU A 113 -22.00 -13.36 17.26
CA GLU A 113 -22.77 -12.96 16.08
C GLU A 113 -21.93 -12.01 15.22
N THR A 114 -21.98 -12.17 13.92
CA THR A 114 -21.23 -11.32 12.97
C THR A 114 -22.15 -10.78 11.90
N ASP A 115 -22.13 -9.44 11.71
CA ASP A 115 -22.76 -8.77 10.57
C ASP A 115 -21.74 -8.27 9.54
N GLY A 116 -20.53 -8.81 9.59
CA GLY A 116 -19.40 -8.45 8.75
C GLY A 116 -18.60 -7.22 9.23
N ARG A 117 -19.16 -6.33 10.05
CA ARG A 117 -18.47 -5.16 10.61
C ARG A 117 -18.43 -5.16 12.12
N HIS A 118 -19.49 -5.58 12.75
CA HIS A 118 -19.63 -5.67 14.20
C HIS A 118 -19.80 -7.14 14.56
N ALA A 119 -18.91 -7.65 15.38
CA ALA A 119 -19.06 -8.95 16.01
C ALA A 119 -19.35 -8.70 17.49
N GLU A 120 -20.44 -9.24 18.02
CA GLU A 120 -20.51 -9.46 19.46
C GLU A 120 -19.46 -10.49 19.79
N VAL A 121 -18.51 -10.10 20.65
CA VAL A 121 -17.38 -10.94 21.02
C VAL A 121 -17.49 -11.40 22.45
N GLU A 122 -17.24 -12.66 22.68
CA GLU A 122 -17.05 -13.24 24.01
C GLU A 122 -15.55 -13.44 24.23
N TYR A 123 -15.00 -12.82 25.29
CA TYR A 123 -13.60 -13.03 25.66
C TYR A 123 -13.41 -14.40 26.27
N ILE A 124 -12.36 -15.07 25.87
CA ILE A 124 -12.07 -16.46 26.24
C ILE A 124 -10.60 -16.60 26.64
N ASP A 125 -10.27 -17.73 27.24
CA ASP A 125 -8.89 -18.16 27.57
C ASP A 125 -8.43 -19.35 26.71
N ASN A 126 -9.23 -19.75 25.73
CA ASN A 126 -9.01 -20.92 24.89
C ASN A 126 -8.40 -20.55 23.54
N TRP A 127 -7.15 -20.95 23.34
CA TRP A 127 -6.35 -20.68 22.14
C TRP A 127 -6.90 -21.39 20.88
N LEU A 128 -7.50 -22.58 21.04
CA LEU A 128 -8.09 -23.30 19.92
C LEU A 128 -9.32 -22.55 19.37
N LEU A 129 -10.20 -22.12 20.25
CA LEU A 129 -11.40 -21.36 19.87
C LEU A 129 -11.05 -20.01 19.23
N ASP A 130 -10.00 -19.28 19.74
CA ASP A 130 -9.54 -18.06 19.06
C ASP A 130 -9.01 -18.35 17.67
N SER A 131 -8.36 -19.51 17.46
CA SER A 131 -7.86 -19.88 16.14
C SER A 131 -8.98 -20.12 15.13
N GLU A 132 -10.08 -20.72 15.56
CA GLU A 132 -11.23 -21.08 14.71
C GLU A 132 -11.97 -19.88 14.12
N ARG A 133 -11.99 -18.73 14.81
CA ARG A 133 -12.62 -17.50 14.27
C ARG A 133 -11.78 -16.80 13.20
N ARG A 134 -10.51 -17.13 13.03
CA ARG A 134 -9.61 -16.48 12.04
C ARG A 134 -9.99 -16.86 10.63
N ASP A 135 -9.53 -16.09 9.66
CA ASP A 135 -9.90 -16.24 8.24
C ASP A 135 -9.23 -17.46 7.58
N PHE A 136 -7.91 -17.55 7.66
CA PHE A 136 -7.11 -18.56 6.96
C PHE A 136 -6.19 -19.31 7.92
N THR A 137 -5.94 -20.60 7.63
CA THR A 137 -5.01 -21.44 8.40
C THR A 137 -3.65 -20.78 8.61
N ILE A 138 -3.09 -20.18 7.56
CA ILE A 138 -1.81 -19.47 7.58
C ILE A 138 -1.79 -18.21 8.49
N ASN A 139 -2.92 -17.73 8.93
CA ASN A 139 -3.06 -16.58 9.85
C ASN A 139 -3.39 -17.02 11.29
N SER A 140 -3.55 -18.31 11.54
CA SER A 140 -3.87 -18.88 12.85
C SER A 140 -2.68 -19.62 13.48
N ILE A 141 -1.49 -19.39 12.97
CA ILE A 141 -0.24 -19.90 13.56
C ILE A 141 0.17 -18.94 14.68
N TYR A 142 0.43 -19.48 15.86
CA TYR A 142 0.89 -18.74 17.02
C TYR A 142 2.34 -19.07 17.34
N LEU A 143 3.07 -18.11 17.88
CA LEU A 143 4.46 -18.28 18.30
C LEU A 143 4.61 -17.72 19.72
N ASP A 144 5.17 -18.49 20.65
CA ASP A 144 5.46 -17.96 21.98
C ASP A 144 6.76 -17.16 22.02
N ILE A 145 7.06 -16.56 23.16
CA ILE A 145 8.27 -15.74 23.36
C ILE A 145 9.56 -16.57 23.30
N ASN A 146 9.50 -17.88 23.38
CA ASN A 146 10.64 -18.80 23.27
C ASN A 146 10.81 -19.35 21.84
N GLY A 147 9.91 -18.97 20.90
CA GLY A 147 9.92 -19.45 19.53
C GLY A 147 9.22 -20.79 19.31
N LYS A 148 8.43 -21.27 20.30
CA LYS A 148 7.66 -22.50 20.16
C LYS A 148 6.36 -22.19 19.41
N ILE A 149 6.08 -22.97 18.38
CA ILE A 149 4.88 -22.85 17.55
C ILE A 149 3.71 -23.59 18.21
N PHE A 150 2.54 -22.93 18.22
CA PHE A 150 1.25 -23.54 18.48
C PHE A 150 0.37 -23.34 17.25
N ASP A 151 0.03 -24.42 16.57
CA ASP A 151 -0.63 -24.41 15.24
C ASP A 151 -1.82 -25.37 15.21
N PRO A 152 -2.97 -24.99 15.79
CA PRO A 152 -4.12 -25.89 15.90
C PRO A 152 -4.87 -26.10 14.58
N GLN A 153 -4.59 -25.30 13.54
CA GLN A 153 -5.25 -25.36 12.22
C GLN A 153 -4.35 -25.86 11.09
N ASP A 154 -3.18 -26.45 11.43
CA ASP A 154 -2.16 -26.93 10.48
C ASP A 154 -1.71 -25.86 9.43
N GLY A 155 -1.73 -24.59 9.86
CA GLY A 155 -1.39 -23.45 9.01
C GLY A 155 0.07 -23.43 8.60
N PHE A 156 0.99 -24.01 9.38
CA PHE A 156 2.40 -24.09 9.03
C PHE A 156 2.65 -25.00 7.84
N THR A 157 1.97 -26.16 7.77
CA THR A 157 1.99 -27.05 6.60
C THR A 157 1.43 -26.34 5.38
N ASP A 158 0.29 -25.67 5.51
CA ASP A 158 -0.29 -24.90 4.43
C ASP A 158 0.63 -23.76 3.94
N LEU A 159 1.26 -23.03 4.88
CA LEU A 159 2.21 -21.98 4.55
C LEU A 159 3.42 -22.51 3.78
N LYS A 160 3.99 -23.63 4.22
CA LYS A 160 5.12 -24.31 3.57
C LYS A 160 4.77 -24.76 2.15
N ASN A 161 3.55 -25.26 1.96
CA ASN A 161 3.04 -25.74 0.68
C ASN A 161 2.45 -24.59 -0.16
N ARG A 162 2.48 -23.34 0.34
CA ARG A 162 1.87 -22.16 -0.29
C ARG A 162 0.36 -22.30 -0.52
N ASN A 163 -0.33 -23.04 0.32
CA ASN A 163 -1.77 -23.19 0.27
C ASN A 163 -2.45 -22.06 1.05
N VAL A 164 -3.50 -21.50 0.50
CA VAL A 164 -4.38 -20.56 1.19
C VAL A 164 -5.73 -21.21 1.38
N LYS A 165 -6.01 -21.59 2.62
CA LYS A 165 -7.24 -22.29 2.99
C LYS A 165 -8.02 -21.51 4.02
N PHE A 166 -9.33 -21.47 3.88
CA PHE A 166 -10.22 -21.01 4.95
C PHE A 166 -10.19 -22.00 6.12
N ILE A 167 -10.35 -21.49 7.34
CA ILE A 167 -10.54 -22.32 8.52
C ILE A 167 -12.01 -22.76 8.54
N GLY A 168 -12.24 -24.06 8.44
CA GLY A 168 -13.58 -24.62 8.32
C GLY A 168 -14.19 -24.49 6.92
N ASP A 169 -15.50 -24.35 6.84
CA ASP A 169 -16.25 -24.30 5.59
C ASP A 169 -16.12 -22.93 4.90
N PRO A 170 -15.59 -22.86 3.63
CA PRO A 170 -15.37 -21.59 2.93
C PRO A 170 -16.66 -20.78 2.74
N GLN A 171 -17.81 -21.43 2.50
CA GLN A 171 -19.07 -20.75 2.29
C GLN A 171 -19.48 -19.97 3.55
N LYS A 172 -19.50 -20.64 4.71
CA LYS A 172 -19.84 -20.03 5.99
C LYS A 172 -18.87 -18.89 6.34
N ARG A 173 -17.57 -19.12 6.15
CA ARG A 173 -16.53 -18.11 6.46
C ARG A 173 -16.66 -16.86 5.61
N ILE A 174 -17.06 -16.98 4.35
CA ILE A 174 -17.30 -15.84 3.46
C ILE A 174 -18.59 -15.11 3.86
N GLU A 175 -19.66 -15.83 4.22
CA GLU A 175 -20.93 -15.24 4.64
C GLU A 175 -20.80 -14.41 5.94
N GLU A 176 -19.93 -14.81 6.86
CA GLU A 176 -19.62 -14.04 8.07
C GLU A 176 -18.97 -12.67 7.78
N ASP A 177 -18.07 -12.61 6.78
CA ASP A 177 -17.43 -11.35 6.33
C ASP A 177 -17.00 -11.48 4.86
N PHE A 178 -17.75 -10.84 3.96
CA PHE A 178 -17.45 -10.85 2.52
C PHE A 178 -16.09 -10.24 2.17
N LEU A 179 -15.46 -9.45 3.06
CA LEU A 179 -14.09 -8.95 2.83
C LEU A 179 -13.08 -10.08 2.73
N ARG A 180 -13.38 -11.25 3.30
CA ARG A 180 -12.54 -12.44 3.21
C ARG A 180 -12.31 -12.90 1.77
N ILE A 181 -13.24 -12.61 0.84
CA ILE A 181 -13.04 -12.86 -0.61
C ILE A 181 -11.85 -12.03 -1.12
N ILE A 182 -11.82 -10.73 -0.83
CA ILE A 182 -10.74 -9.84 -1.29
C ILE A 182 -9.41 -10.21 -0.62
N ARG A 183 -9.45 -10.56 0.67
CA ARG A 183 -8.29 -11.04 1.42
C ARG A 183 -7.76 -12.35 0.85
N PHE A 184 -8.65 -13.30 0.46
CA PHE A 184 -8.26 -14.54 -0.19
C PHE A 184 -7.49 -14.28 -1.48
N ILE A 185 -7.99 -13.40 -2.36
CA ILE A 185 -7.30 -13.01 -3.59
C ILE A 185 -5.91 -12.43 -3.29
N ARG A 186 -5.81 -11.56 -2.27
CA ARG A 186 -4.52 -11.01 -1.84
C ARG A 186 -3.52 -12.09 -1.47
N PHE A 187 -3.92 -13.05 -0.65
CA PHE A 187 -3.03 -14.14 -0.24
C PHE A 187 -2.74 -15.11 -1.40
N LYS A 188 -3.73 -15.38 -2.26
CA LYS A 188 -3.51 -16.19 -3.45
C LYS A 188 -2.44 -15.58 -4.37
N ILE A 189 -2.50 -14.27 -4.64
CA ILE A 189 -1.45 -13.56 -5.40
C ILE A 189 -0.11 -13.63 -4.66
N MET A 190 -0.11 -13.38 -3.36
CA MET A 190 1.11 -13.35 -2.53
C MET A 190 1.87 -14.69 -2.58
N TYR A 191 1.15 -15.81 -2.42
CA TYR A 191 1.74 -17.14 -2.32
C TYR A 191 1.72 -17.93 -3.61
N ASP A 192 1.07 -17.42 -4.68
CA ASP A 192 0.89 -18.14 -5.94
C ASP A 192 0.20 -19.51 -5.69
N SER A 193 -0.82 -19.47 -4.85
CA SER A 193 -1.53 -20.64 -4.36
C SER A 193 -2.49 -21.21 -5.42
N ASN A 194 -2.69 -22.50 -5.40
CA ASN A 194 -3.81 -23.11 -6.10
C ASN A 194 -5.14 -22.77 -5.38
N VAL A 195 -6.26 -22.82 -6.09
CA VAL A 195 -7.59 -22.63 -5.50
C VAL A 195 -8.29 -23.98 -5.45
N GLU A 196 -8.72 -24.36 -4.26
CA GLU A 196 -9.58 -25.55 -4.13
C GLU A 196 -10.92 -25.28 -4.80
N PRO A 197 -11.50 -26.28 -5.51
CA PRO A 197 -12.78 -26.11 -6.23
C PRO A 197 -13.92 -25.62 -5.33
N SER A 198 -14.02 -26.12 -4.09
CA SER A 198 -15.00 -25.68 -3.10
C SER A 198 -14.88 -24.17 -2.76
N THR A 199 -13.67 -23.70 -2.56
CA THR A 199 -13.39 -22.28 -2.31
C THR A 199 -13.76 -21.40 -3.51
N ASN A 200 -13.45 -21.86 -4.74
CA ASN A 200 -13.81 -21.12 -5.95
C ASN A 200 -15.34 -21.00 -6.12
N ILE A 201 -16.07 -22.08 -5.86
CA ILE A 201 -17.54 -22.08 -5.89
C ILE A 201 -18.09 -21.12 -4.83
N ALA A 202 -17.61 -21.21 -3.58
CA ALA A 202 -18.06 -20.37 -2.49
C ALA A 202 -17.82 -18.88 -2.80
N ILE A 203 -16.66 -18.53 -3.38
CA ILE A 203 -16.36 -17.15 -3.80
C ILE A 203 -17.36 -16.68 -4.87
N LYS A 204 -17.58 -17.47 -5.94
CA LYS A 204 -18.46 -17.08 -7.05
C LYS A 204 -19.91 -16.89 -6.58
N LEU A 205 -20.41 -17.73 -5.68
CA LEU A 205 -21.75 -17.59 -5.10
C LEU A 205 -21.92 -16.33 -4.26
N ASN A 206 -20.87 -15.85 -3.62
CA ASN A 206 -20.91 -14.74 -2.65
C ASN A 206 -20.41 -13.39 -3.18
N LEU A 207 -20.08 -13.26 -4.47
CA LEU A 207 -19.56 -12.01 -5.05
C LEU A 207 -20.47 -10.80 -4.80
N ASN A 208 -21.80 -11.01 -4.81
CA ASN A 208 -22.76 -9.94 -4.53
C ASN A 208 -22.65 -9.38 -3.10
N GLY A 209 -22.15 -10.17 -2.16
CA GLY A 209 -21.90 -9.74 -0.78
C GLY A 209 -20.86 -8.63 -0.66
N ILE A 210 -19.95 -8.52 -1.64
CA ILE A 210 -18.93 -7.45 -1.66
C ILE A 210 -19.56 -6.06 -1.69
N LYS A 211 -20.74 -5.90 -2.28
CA LYS A 211 -21.50 -4.63 -2.30
C LYS A 211 -21.94 -4.16 -0.91
N LYS A 212 -22.00 -5.08 0.07
CA LYS A 212 -22.34 -4.77 1.46
C LYS A 212 -21.15 -4.26 2.28
N ILE A 213 -19.92 -4.41 1.77
CA ILE A 213 -18.71 -3.98 2.47
C ILE A 213 -18.53 -2.48 2.30
N SER A 214 -18.06 -1.79 3.36
CA SER A 214 -17.73 -0.36 3.23
C SER A 214 -16.62 -0.13 2.22
N LYS A 215 -16.72 0.95 1.47
CA LYS A 215 -15.78 1.31 0.40
C LYS A 215 -14.34 1.42 0.91
N GLU A 216 -14.19 1.91 2.13
CA GLU A 216 -12.89 2.08 2.80
C GLU A 216 -12.22 0.73 3.05
N ARG A 217 -12.96 -0.27 3.55
CA ARG A 217 -12.43 -1.62 3.79
C ARG A 217 -11.98 -2.28 2.48
N VAL A 218 -12.81 -2.16 1.43
CA VAL A 218 -12.48 -2.67 0.08
C VAL A 218 -11.22 -1.99 -0.46
N LEU A 219 -11.13 -0.66 -0.36
CA LEU A 219 -10.01 0.13 -0.86
C LEU A 219 -8.69 -0.21 -0.14
N VAL A 220 -8.73 -0.38 1.18
CA VAL A 220 -7.56 -0.79 1.97
C VAL A 220 -7.02 -2.14 1.51
N GLU A 221 -7.87 -3.13 1.32
CA GLU A 221 -7.43 -4.45 0.82
C GLU A 221 -6.97 -4.38 -0.65
N LEU A 222 -7.66 -3.61 -1.49
CA LEU A 222 -7.22 -3.36 -2.87
C LEU A 222 -5.80 -2.76 -2.91
N TYR A 223 -5.51 -1.74 -2.08
CA TYR A 223 -4.17 -1.15 -2.04
C TYR A 223 -3.11 -2.16 -1.57
N LYS A 224 -3.45 -3.07 -0.64
CA LYS A 224 -2.56 -4.16 -0.25
C LYS A 224 -2.29 -5.12 -1.42
N ILE A 225 -3.31 -5.40 -2.25
CA ILE A 225 -3.16 -6.22 -3.47
C ILE A 225 -2.23 -5.53 -4.47
N LEU A 226 -2.48 -4.24 -4.78
CA LEU A 226 -1.70 -3.48 -5.75
C LEU A 226 -0.21 -3.32 -5.34
N LYS A 227 0.10 -3.37 -4.04
CA LYS A 227 1.47 -3.34 -3.50
C LYS A 227 2.21 -4.67 -3.63
N LEU A 228 1.54 -5.77 -3.93
CA LEU A 228 2.19 -7.06 -4.04
C LEU A 228 3.12 -7.12 -5.26
N LYS A 229 4.37 -7.53 -5.08
CA LYS A 229 5.33 -7.70 -6.19
C LYS A 229 4.77 -8.59 -7.31
N LYS A 230 4.00 -9.62 -6.95
CA LYS A 230 3.38 -10.54 -7.90
C LYS A 230 2.11 -10.01 -8.57
N PHE A 231 1.60 -8.83 -8.18
CA PHE A 231 0.41 -8.27 -8.84
C PHE A 231 0.63 -8.05 -10.34
N ILE A 232 1.85 -7.72 -10.76
CA ILE A 232 2.19 -7.51 -12.17
C ILE A 232 2.03 -8.78 -13.02
N THR A 233 2.01 -9.96 -12.39
CA THR A 233 1.80 -11.27 -13.07
C THR A 233 0.36 -11.77 -12.99
N LEU A 234 -0.59 -10.93 -12.56
CA LEU A 234 -2.01 -11.29 -12.41
C LEU A 234 -2.60 -11.95 -13.67
N ASN A 235 -2.19 -11.48 -14.85
CA ASN A 235 -2.68 -11.99 -16.13
C ASN A 235 -2.22 -13.42 -16.45
N GLU A 236 -1.19 -13.94 -15.79
CA GLU A 236 -0.67 -15.28 -16.01
C GLU A 236 -1.61 -16.37 -15.45
N SER A 237 -2.49 -16.01 -14.51
CA SER A 237 -3.52 -16.90 -13.96
C SER A 237 -4.90 -16.48 -14.45
N ARG A 238 -5.50 -17.31 -15.34
CA ARG A 238 -6.82 -17.06 -15.90
C ARG A 238 -7.90 -16.92 -14.83
N ASP A 239 -7.93 -17.86 -13.87
CA ASP A 239 -8.95 -17.88 -12.80
C ASP A 239 -8.82 -16.65 -11.91
N LEU A 240 -7.58 -16.27 -11.57
CA LEU A 240 -7.34 -15.13 -10.72
C LEU A 240 -7.75 -13.81 -11.39
N LYS A 241 -7.43 -13.68 -12.68
CA LYS A 241 -7.86 -12.54 -13.51
C LYS A 241 -9.38 -12.45 -13.58
N GLU A 242 -10.06 -13.59 -13.81
CA GLU A 242 -11.53 -13.65 -13.87
C GLU A 242 -12.13 -13.18 -12.54
N ILE A 243 -11.71 -13.76 -11.41
CA ILE A 243 -12.23 -13.37 -10.09
C ILE A 243 -11.93 -11.90 -9.78
N PHE A 244 -10.71 -11.43 -10.08
CA PHE A 244 -10.34 -10.03 -9.87
C PHE A 244 -11.23 -9.08 -10.66
N ASN A 245 -11.51 -9.38 -11.94
CA ASN A 245 -12.41 -8.59 -12.79
C ASN A 245 -13.86 -8.61 -12.31
N LEU A 246 -14.33 -9.72 -11.75
CA LEU A 246 -15.67 -9.80 -11.19
C LEU A 246 -15.83 -8.90 -9.95
N ILE A 247 -14.77 -8.73 -9.17
CA ILE A 247 -14.76 -7.89 -7.96
C ILE A 247 -14.52 -6.41 -8.31
N PHE A 248 -13.59 -6.17 -9.21
CA PHE A 248 -13.13 -4.85 -9.61
C PHE A 248 -13.33 -4.63 -11.13
N PRO A 249 -14.58 -4.56 -11.61
CA PRO A 249 -14.89 -4.44 -13.04
C PRO A 249 -14.38 -3.16 -13.67
N GLU A 250 -13.95 -2.17 -12.88
CA GLU A 250 -13.35 -0.92 -13.34
C GLU A 250 -11.99 -1.12 -14.00
N PHE A 251 -11.27 -2.18 -13.63
CA PHE A 251 -9.92 -2.45 -14.16
C PHE A 251 -9.97 -3.16 -15.51
N GLN A 252 -10.50 -2.48 -16.53
CA GLN A 252 -10.64 -3.01 -17.88
C GLN A 252 -9.30 -3.24 -18.59
N ASN A 253 -8.22 -2.63 -18.12
CA ASN A 253 -6.95 -2.56 -18.82
C ASN A 253 -5.85 -3.46 -18.18
N LEU A 254 -6.21 -4.60 -17.58
CA LEU A 254 -5.25 -5.50 -16.94
C LEU A 254 -4.13 -5.97 -17.87
N GLN A 255 -4.39 -6.10 -19.19
CA GLN A 255 -3.38 -6.46 -20.20
C GLN A 255 -2.18 -5.53 -20.24
N ARG A 256 -2.33 -4.27 -19.76
CA ARG A 256 -1.22 -3.31 -19.70
C ARG A 256 -0.14 -3.71 -18.66
N LEU A 257 -0.47 -4.60 -17.71
CA LEU A 257 0.51 -5.15 -16.78
C LEU A 257 1.63 -5.93 -17.48
N GLU A 258 1.33 -6.58 -18.60
CA GLU A 258 2.33 -7.31 -19.39
C GLU A 258 3.41 -6.35 -19.91
N ARG A 259 3.00 -5.20 -20.41
CA ARG A 259 3.94 -4.17 -20.86
C ARG A 259 4.74 -3.55 -19.71
N LEU A 260 4.12 -3.34 -18.56
CA LEU A 260 4.86 -2.89 -17.35
C LEU A 260 5.95 -3.89 -16.96
N LYS A 261 5.66 -5.20 -17.06
CA LYS A 261 6.62 -6.26 -16.74
C LYS A 261 7.86 -6.22 -17.65
N GLU A 262 7.73 -5.76 -18.90
CA GLU A 262 8.86 -5.64 -19.84
C GLU A 262 9.89 -4.60 -19.41
N ILE A 263 9.50 -3.55 -18.68
CA ILE A 263 10.33 -2.37 -18.39
C ILE A 263 10.62 -2.11 -16.93
N CYS A 264 9.81 -2.68 -16.01
CA CYS A 264 9.89 -2.38 -14.58
C CYS A 264 9.88 -3.64 -13.72
N ASN A 265 10.68 -3.61 -12.66
CA ASN A 265 10.40 -4.44 -11.50
C ASN A 265 9.29 -3.78 -10.67
N HIS A 266 8.40 -4.55 -10.06
CA HIS A 266 7.28 -4.04 -9.26
C HIS A 266 7.72 -3.07 -8.14
N SER A 267 8.94 -3.22 -7.60
CA SER A 267 9.50 -2.31 -6.59
C SER A 267 9.67 -0.86 -7.05
N GLN A 268 9.62 -0.62 -8.35
CA GLN A 268 9.72 0.73 -8.96
C GLN A 268 8.34 1.37 -9.17
N LEU A 269 7.24 0.62 -8.96
CA LEU A 269 5.89 1.07 -9.21
C LEU A 269 5.23 1.53 -7.90
N ASN A 270 4.78 2.77 -7.86
CA ASN A 270 3.91 3.23 -6.78
C ASN A 270 2.43 2.95 -7.12
N ILE A 271 1.57 3.00 -6.11
CA ILE A 271 0.13 2.71 -6.26
C ILE A 271 -0.53 3.63 -7.29
N ILE A 272 -0.16 4.92 -7.32
CA ILE A 272 -0.76 5.90 -8.22
C ILE A 272 -0.45 5.54 -9.67
N LEU A 273 0.79 5.12 -9.95
CA LEU A 273 1.19 4.69 -11.30
C LEU A 273 0.49 3.40 -11.74
N ILE A 274 0.31 2.45 -10.83
CA ILE A 274 -0.45 1.22 -11.11
C ILE A 274 -1.91 1.57 -11.40
N LEU A 275 -2.55 2.40 -10.56
CA LEU A 275 -3.92 2.87 -10.79
C LEU A 275 -4.04 3.62 -12.10
N ALA A 276 -3.11 4.54 -12.40
CA ALA A 276 -3.09 5.27 -13.67
C ALA A 276 -3.00 4.32 -14.87
N THR A 277 -2.13 3.31 -14.79
CA THR A 277 -1.97 2.31 -15.85
C THR A 277 -3.25 1.53 -16.11
N LEU A 278 -3.98 1.17 -15.06
CA LEU A 278 -5.16 0.32 -15.16
C LEU A 278 -6.45 1.10 -15.45
N LEU A 279 -6.53 2.37 -15.05
CA LEU A 279 -7.78 3.14 -15.03
C LEU A 279 -7.82 4.29 -16.04
N ILE A 280 -6.67 4.83 -16.49
CA ILE A 280 -6.71 5.95 -17.44
C ILE A 280 -7.01 5.40 -18.83
N ASP A 281 -8.17 5.80 -19.35
CA ASP A 281 -8.68 5.45 -20.68
C ASP A 281 -9.51 6.60 -21.24
N ASP A 282 -10.05 6.41 -22.44
CA ASP A 282 -10.88 7.42 -23.08
C ASP A 282 -12.31 7.52 -22.49
N ASN A 283 -12.67 6.62 -21.53
CA ASN A 283 -13.97 6.60 -20.82
C ASN A 283 -13.92 7.28 -19.44
N ASN A 284 -12.80 7.89 -19.05
CA ASN A 284 -12.59 8.48 -17.72
C ASN A 284 -12.81 7.50 -16.55
N SER A 285 -12.43 6.23 -16.74
CA SER A 285 -12.62 5.19 -15.72
C SER A 285 -11.93 5.54 -14.39
N HIS A 286 -10.85 6.33 -14.40
CA HIS A 286 -10.18 6.84 -13.20
C HIS A 286 -11.04 7.82 -12.37
N GLU A 287 -11.87 8.64 -13.01
CA GLU A 287 -12.81 9.53 -12.32
C GLU A 287 -13.94 8.72 -11.67
N TYR A 288 -14.53 7.77 -12.42
CA TYR A 288 -15.52 6.85 -11.88
C TYR A 288 -15.00 6.09 -10.66
N PHE A 289 -13.79 5.53 -10.75
CA PHE A 289 -13.13 4.86 -9.63
C PHE A 289 -12.97 5.79 -8.42
N GLY A 290 -12.54 7.03 -8.67
CA GLY A 290 -12.39 8.05 -7.66
C GLY A 290 -13.69 8.38 -6.90
N HIS A 291 -14.82 8.39 -7.60
CA HIS A 291 -16.15 8.57 -7.00
C HIS A 291 -16.64 7.31 -6.27
N LYS A 292 -16.50 6.15 -6.92
CA LYS A 292 -16.97 4.86 -6.36
C LYS A 292 -16.34 4.56 -5.02
N TYR A 293 -15.02 4.76 -4.88
CA TYR A 293 -14.26 4.40 -3.68
C TYR A 293 -13.91 5.58 -2.78
N SER A 294 -14.33 6.79 -3.12
CA SER A 294 -14.05 8.00 -2.33
C SER A 294 -12.56 8.16 -2.00
N ILE A 295 -11.69 7.94 -3.01
CA ILE A 295 -10.23 8.03 -2.84
C ILE A 295 -9.80 9.45 -2.44
N SER A 296 -8.61 9.57 -1.83
CA SER A 296 -8.08 10.86 -1.38
C SER A 296 -7.89 11.85 -2.54
N ASN A 297 -8.01 13.15 -2.24
CA ASN A 297 -7.82 14.22 -3.24
C ASN A 297 -6.44 14.14 -3.89
N ASN A 298 -5.40 13.83 -3.12
CA ASN A 298 -4.04 13.66 -3.67
C ASN A 298 -4.00 12.60 -4.77
N ILE A 299 -4.65 11.44 -4.59
CA ILE A 299 -4.69 10.39 -5.62
C ILE A 299 -5.50 10.87 -6.83
N LYS A 300 -6.66 11.52 -6.63
CA LYS A 300 -7.48 12.08 -7.71
C LYS A 300 -6.71 13.07 -8.57
N GLU A 301 -6.06 14.04 -7.95
CA GLU A 301 -5.27 15.07 -8.63
C GLU A 301 -4.13 14.47 -9.44
N ASN A 302 -3.41 13.50 -8.88
CA ASN A 302 -2.35 12.81 -9.62
C ASN A 302 -2.88 12.01 -10.82
N LEU A 303 -3.99 11.28 -10.67
CA LEU A 303 -4.60 10.54 -11.78
C LEU A 303 -5.05 11.49 -12.90
N ASN A 304 -5.71 12.61 -12.55
CA ASN A 304 -6.13 13.63 -13.51
C ASN A 304 -4.92 14.28 -14.21
N LEU A 305 -3.84 14.54 -13.47
CA LEU A 305 -2.61 15.08 -14.06
C LEU A 305 -1.98 14.11 -15.06
N PHE A 306 -1.93 12.81 -14.72
CA PHE A 306 -1.46 11.78 -15.65
C PHE A 306 -2.35 11.69 -16.91
N ALA A 307 -3.67 11.69 -16.75
CA ALA A 307 -4.61 11.66 -17.87
C ALA A 307 -4.42 12.87 -18.80
N LYS A 308 -4.35 14.08 -18.22
CA LYS A 308 -4.08 15.32 -18.97
C LYS A 308 -2.76 15.25 -19.73
N ASN A 309 -1.69 14.81 -19.08
CA ASN A 309 -0.36 14.77 -19.70
C ASN A 309 -0.23 13.67 -20.76
N LEU A 310 -0.94 12.54 -20.62
CA LEU A 310 -1.04 11.54 -21.69
C LEU A 310 -1.71 12.12 -22.94
N ASN A 311 -2.76 12.91 -22.79
CA ASN A 311 -3.40 13.60 -23.91
C ASN A 311 -2.44 14.62 -24.54
N SER A 312 -1.72 15.39 -23.71
CA SER A 312 -0.69 16.33 -24.23
C SER A 312 0.41 15.61 -25.02
N ILE A 313 0.80 14.38 -24.65
CA ILE A 313 1.77 13.59 -25.44
C ILE A 313 1.18 13.16 -26.78
N LYS A 314 -0.12 12.80 -26.83
CA LYS A 314 -0.79 12.44 -28.09
C LYS A 314 -0.85 13.62 -29.07
N GLU A 315 -1.05 14.83 -28.56
CA GLU A 315 -1.20 16.07 -29.34
C GLU A 315 0.14 16.71 -29.70
N ASN A 316 1.16 16.57 -28.85
CA ASN A 316 2.46 17.23 -28.99
C ASN A 316 3.62 16.23 -29.15
N LYS A 317 4.12 16.04 -30.35
CA LYS A 317 5.27 15.16 -30.63
C LYS A 317 6.58 15.62 -29.97
N ASP A 318 6.68 16.88 -29.62
CA ASP A 318 7.86 17.47 -28.98
C ASP A 318 7.83 17.38 -27.45
N PHE A 319 6.77 16.82 -26.85
CA PHE A 319 6.59 16.75 -25.40
C PHE A 319 7.81 16.19 -24.66
N PHE A 320 8.38 15.08 -25.13
CA PHE A 320 9.60 14.47 -24.59
C PHE A 320 10.88 14.85 -25.38
N ASN A 321 10.78 15.79 -26.33
CA ASN A 321 11.88 16.26 -27.16
C ASN A 321 12.23 17.72 -26.84
N LYS A 322 11.80 18.65 -27.69
CA LYS A 322 12.10 20.08 -27.54
C LYS A 322 11.51 20.68 -26.27
N ASP A 323 10.33 20.23 -25.85
CA ASP A 323 9.63 20.72 -24.66
C ASP A 323 10.04 20.00 -23.36
N LEU A 324 11.00 19.07 -23.40
CA LEU A 324 11.33 18.22 -22.26
C LEU A 324 11.76 19.01 -21.02
N GLU A 325 12.68 19.97 -21.16
CA GLU A 325 13.14 20.76 -20.01
C GLU A 325 12.03 21.64 -19.43
N LYS A 326 11.16 22.18 -20.28
CA LYS A 326 9.94 22.89 -19.88
C LYS A 326 9.01 21.97 -19.06
N ASN A 327 8.77 20.75 -19.57
CA ASN A 327 7.89 19.81 -18.88
C ASN A 327 8.50 19.30 -17.56
N ILE A 328 9.85 19.15 -17.48
CA ILE A 328 10.56 18.87 -16.23
C ILE A 328 10.36 20.01 -15.22
N TYR A 329 10.44 21.26 -15.66
CA TYR A 329 10.23 22.40 -14.80
C TYR A 329 8.78 22.44 -14.23
N LEU A 330 7.80 22.19 -15.10
CA LEU A 330 6.38 22.24 -14.73
C LEU A 330 5.92 21.08 -13.85
N HIS A 331 6.50 19.89 -14.00
CA HIS A 331 5.99 18.65 -13.42
C HIS A 331 7.01 17.86 -12.60
N ASN A 332 8.26 18.24 -12.54
CA ASN A 332 9.44 17.53 -12.02
C ASN A 332 9.84 16.26 -12.80
N LYS A 333 11.07 15.77 -12.55
CA LYS A 333 11.62 14.59 -13.23
C LYS A 333 10.89 13.30 -12.88
N ASP A 334 10.53 13.11 -11.62
CA ASP A 334 9.90 11.88 -11.15
C ASP A 334 8.52 11.69 -11.81
N HIS A 335 7.76 12.78 -11.95
CA HIS A 335 6.49 12.74 -12.68
C HIS A 335 6.69 12.35 -14.15
N LEU A 336 7.72 12.91 -14.84
CA LEU A 336 7.96 12.58 -16.24
C LEU A 336 8.51 11.15 -16.43
N ILE A 337 9.27 10.61 -15.48
CA ILE A 337 9.67 9.20 -15.47
C ILE A 337 8.42 8.32 -15.40
N ASN A 338 7.54 8.57 -14.42
CA ASN A 338 6.29 7.83 -14.28
C ASN A 338 5.37 7.99 -15.49
N LEU A 339 5.31 9.19 -16.08
CA LEU A 339 4.54 9.45 -17.29
C LEU A 339 5.11 8.72 -18.53
N ASN A 340 6.42 8.56 -18.64
CA ASN A 340 7.06 7.77 -19.70
C ASN A 340 6.72 6.27 -19.54
N ILE A 341 6.72 5.75 -18.28
CA ILE A 341 6.29 4.39 -17.97
C ILE A 341 4.82 4.19 -18.37
N LEU A 342 3.96 5.12 -17.97
CA LEU A 342 2.53 5.09 -18.27
C LEU A 342 2.25 5.15 -19.77
N ASN A 343 2.95 6.04 -20.50
CA ASN A 343 2.85 6.17 -21.95
C ASN A 343 3.29 4.88 -22.66
N PHE A 344 4.36 4.22 -22.21
CA PHE A 344 4.77 2.93 -22.72
C PHE A 344 3.72 1.84 -22.47
N ALA A 345 3.16 1.79 -21.27
CA ALA A 345 2.16 0.78 -20.90
C ALA A 345 0.83 0.95 -21.67
N THR A 346 0.45 2.20 -21.98
CA THR A 346 -0.83 2.51 -22.66
C THR A 346 -0.74 2.54 -24.17
N ASN A 347 0.45 2.78 -24.74
CA ASN A 347 0.67 2.90 -26.17
C ASN A 347 1.52 1.73 -26.72
N THR A 348 0.85 0.77 -27.35
CA THR A 348 1.48 -0.43 -27.90
C THR A 348 2.44 -0.17 -29.07
N LYS A 349 2.42 1.04 -29.67
CA LYS A 349 3.33 1.41 -30.78
C LYS A 349 4.73 1.77 -30.30
N ILE A 350 4.90 2.11 -29.00
CA ILE A 350 6.19 2.48 -28.44
C ILE A 350 7.02 1.21 -28.22
N LYS A 351 8.22 1.17 -28.77
CA LYS A 351 9.18 0.08 -28.57
C LYS A 351 9.97 0.28 -27.27
N ILE A 352 10.46 -0.81 -26.67
CA ILE A 352 11.30 -0.76 -25.46
C ILE A 352 12.52 0.15 -25.64
N LYS A 353 13.13 0.16 -26.84
CA LYS A 353 14.24 1.05 -27.17
C LYS A 353 13.87 2.52 -27.01
N ASP A 354 12.73 2.93 -27.58
CA ASP A 354 12.24 4.32 -27.52
C ASP A 354 11.94 4.75 -26.08
N PHE A 355 11.39 3.85 -25.28
CA PHE A 355 11.17 4.05 -23.85
C PHE A 355 12.49 4.35 -23.12
N HIS A 356 13.51 3.53 -23.31
CA HIS A 356 14.82 3.72 -22.68
C HIS A 356 15.55 4.98 -23.15
N GLU A 357 15.44 5.33 -24.43
CA GLU A 357 16.00 6.56 -24.96
C GLU A 357 15.33 7.79 -24.33
N THR A 358 14.01 7.76 -24.18
CA THR A 358 13.25 8.83 -23.51
C THR A 358 13.62 8.93 -22.03
N LEU A 359 13.71 7.81 -21.33
CA LEU A 359 14.15 7.75 -19.93
C LEU A 359 15.54 8.35 -19.75
N LYS A 360 16.48 7.96 -20.62
CA LYS A 360 17.85 8.52 -20.62
C LYS A 360 17.88 10.02 -20.83
N ARG A 361 17.01 10.56 -21.71
CA ARG A 361 16.88 12.01 -21.92
C ARG A 361 16.35 12.70 -20.67
N ILE A 362 15.28 12.19 -20.06
CA ILE A 362 14.72 12.76 -18.82
C ILE A 362 15.79 12.83 -17.71
N LEU A 363 16.53 11.73 -17.51
CA LEU A 363 17.55 11.64 -16.47
C LEU A 363 18.71 12.64 -16.71
N LYS A 364 19.13 12.83 -17.95
CA LYS A 364 20.24 13.74 -18.33
C LYS A 364 19.85 15.21 -18.41
N SER A 365 18.56 15.53 -18.58
CA SER A 365 18.09 16.91 -18.73
C SER A 365 18.34 17.74 -17.49
N LYS A 366 18.59 19.03 -17.69
CA LYS A 366 18.78 19.99 -16.59
C LYS A 366 17.45 20.31 -15.89
N THR A 367 17.52 20.56 -14.62
CA THR A 367 16.42 21.13 -13.85
C THR A 367 16.68 22.62 -13.68
N HIS A 368 15.78 23.44 -14.20
CA HIS A 368 15.90 24.90 -14.12
C HIS A 368 15.21 25.41 -12.87
N LYS A 369 15.71 26.53 -12.35
CA LYS A 369 15.10 27.25 -11.23
C LYS A 369 15.09 28.75 -11.57
N LEU A 370 13.90 29.36 -11.46
CA LEU A 370 13.78 30.80 -11.63
C LEU A 370 14.50 31.52 -10.49
N SER A 371 15.39 32.46 -10.84
CA SER A 371 16.21 33.19 -9.85
C SER A 371 15.48 34.37 -9.22
N TYR A 372 14.26 34.68 -9.64
CA TYR A 372 13.44 35.76 -9.16
C TYR A 372 12.32 35.25 -8.29
N ASP A 373 12.12 35.88 -7.14
CA ASP A 373 11.06 35.58 -6.17
C ASP A 373 10.29 36.85 -5.77
N GLY A 374 9.25 36.68 -4.94
CA GLY A 374 8.46 37.81 -4.45
C GLY A 374 9.26 38.87 -3.70
N ASN A 375 10.30 38.46 -2.95
CA ASN A 375 11.17 39.37 -2.23
C ASN A 375 12.03 40.25 -3.19
N TYR A 376 12.50 39.64 -4.27
CA TYR A 376 13.20 40.38 -5.31
C TYR A 376 12.28 41.45 -5.94
N LEU A 377 11.05 41.12 -6.23
CA LEU A 377 10.09 42.06 -6.84
C LEU A 377 9.76 43.20 -5.88
N MET A 378 9.55 42.91 -4.59
CA MET A 378 9.31 43.95 -3.57
C MET A 378 10.50 44.90 -3.41
N LYS A 379 11.73 44.38 -3.38
CA LYS A 379 12.95 45.20 -3.32
C LYS A 379 13.14 46.11 -4.55
N ASN A 380 12.49 45.79 -5.67
CA ASN A 380 12.54 46.52 -6.91
C ASN A 380 11.27 47.38 -7.19
N GLY A 381 10.45 47.63 -6.16
CA GLY A 381 9.40 48.65 -6.21
C GLY A 381 7.96 48.15 -6.27
N LEU A 382 7.71 46.84 -6.26
CA LEU A 382 6.35 46.27 -6.18
C LEU A 382 5.86 46.25 -4.72
N LYS A 383 4.66 46.75 -4.49
CA LYS A 383 3.99 46.67 -3.18
C LYS A 383 3.51 45.20 -2.93
N GLN A 384 3.54 44.83 -1.66
CA GLN A 384 3.06 43.52 -1.22
C GLN A 384 1.58 43.34 -1.60
N GLY A 385 1.24 42.23 -2.25
CA GLY A 385 -0.15 41.92 -2.65
C GLY A 385 -0.24 40.97 -3.86
N VAL A 386 -1.44 40.85 -4.42
CA VAL A 386 -1.76 39.96 -5.54
C VAL A 386 -0.91 40.25 -6.81
N LEU A 387 -0.50 41.50 -6.99
CA LEU A 387 0.34 41.94 -8.12
C LEU A 387 1.68 41.20 -8.20
N ILE A 388 2.31 40.88 -7.03
CA ILE A 388 3.56 40.12 -7.00
C ILE A 388 3.42 38.78 -7.73
N GLY A 389 2.36 38.04 -7.41
CA GLY A 389 2.07 36.76 -8.05
C GLY A 389 1.82 36.87 -9.55
N GLN A 390 1.12 37.93 -9.97
CA GLN A 390 0.82 38.19 -11.39
C GLN A 390 2.09 38.52 -12.18
N VAL A 391 2.98 39.38 -11.64
CA VAL A 391 4.24 39.76 -12.28
C VAL A 391 5.19 38.59 -12.32
N LEU A 392 5.30 37.82 -11.22
CA LEU A 392 6.10 36.60 -11.15
C LEU A 392 5.67 35.60 -12.22
N ASN A 393 4.38 35.37 -12.38
CA ASN A 393 3.83 34.47 -13.41
C ASN A 393 4.15 34.95 -14.83
N LYS A 394 4.13 36.29 -15.09
CA LYS A 394 4.55 36.84 -16.39
C LYS A 394 6.03 36.62 -16.65
N ILE A 395 6.88 36.89 -15.66
CA ILE A 395 8.33 36.67 -15.75
C ILE A 395 8.62 35.18 -16.01
N GLU A 396 7.99 34.29 -15.27
CA GLU A 396 8.14 32.84 -15.39
C GLU A 396 7.72 32.36 -16.79
N LYS A 397 6.56 32.76 -17.30
CA LYS A 397 6.09 32.41 -18.63
C LYS A 397 7.01 32.89 -19.72
N GLU A 398 7.54 34.11 -19.62
CA GLU A 398 8.46 34.66 -20.60
C GLU A 398 9.83 33.95 -20.53
N TRP A 399 10.33 33.67 -19.33
CA TRP A 399 11.55 32.93 -19.07
C TRP A 399 11.50 31.50 -19.63
N ILE A 400 10.39 30.77 -19.43
CA ILE A 400 10.17 29.45 -20.02
C ILE A 400 10.14 29.52 -21.54
N ARG A 401 9.40 30.51 -22.11
CA ARG A 401 9.28 30.67 -23.55
C ARG A 401 10.61 30.98 -24.26
N GLN A 402 11.54 31.65 -23.54
CA GLN A 402 12.88 31.98 -24.02
C GLN A 402 13.94 30.92 -23.61
N ASN A 403 13.55 29.64 -23.47
CA ASN A 403 14.44 28.56 -23.06
C ASN A 403 15.23 28.85 -21.79
N PHE A 404 14.51 29.25 -20.74
CA PHE A 404 15.04 29.54 -19.41
C PHE A 404 16.08 30.67 -19.37
N LYS A 405 15.90 31.67 -20.25
CA LYS A 405 16.71 32.88 -20.29
C LYS A 405 15.80 34.08 -20.23
N ILE A 406 16.12 35.03 -19.38
CA ILE A 406 15.47 36.34 -19.31
C ILE A 406 16.51 37.36 -18.84
N SER A 407 16.58 38.50 -19.48
CA SER A 407 17.52 39.53 -19.08
C SER A 407 17.04 40.31 -17.86
N LYS A 408 17.97 40.84 -17.07
CA LYS A 408 17.64 41.61 -15.90
C LYS A 408 16.85 42.88 -16.26
N GLU A 409 17.20 43.51 -17.37
CA GLU A 409 16.55 44.70 -17.93
C GLU A 409 15.06 44.40 -18.21
N ARG A 410 14.78 43.24 -18.82
CA ARG A 410 13.41 42.83 -19.11
C ARG A 410 12.59 42.55 -17.86
N VAL A 411 13.19 41.94 -16.85
CA VAL A 411 12.53 41.77 -15.55
C VAL A 411 12.22 43.11 -14.89
N GLN A 412 13.14 44.05 -14.94
CA GLN A 412 12.91 45.40 -14.39
C GLN A 412 11.81 46.17 -15.15
N GLU A 413 11.75 46.01 -16.48
CA GLU A 413 10.67 46.59 -17.28
C GLU A 413 9.29 46.04 -16.85
N LEU A 414 9.18 44.71 -16.71
CA LEU A 414 7.93 44.05 -16.25
C LEU A 414 7.51 44.52 -14.85
N ILE A 415 8.48 44.79 -13.95
CA ILE A 415 8.21 45.35 -12.63
C ILE A 415 7.67 46.78 -12.74
N ARG A 416 8.34 47.66 -13.52
CA ARG A 416 7.93 49.05 -13.72
C ARG A 416 6.52 49.19 -14.31
N GLN A 417 6.16 48.34 -15.26
CA GLN A 417 4.82 48.34 -15.88
C GLN A 417 3.66 48.06 -14.88
N HIS A 418 4.00 47.55 -13.65
CA HIS A 418 3.02 47.16 -12.66
C HIS A 418 3.24 47.87 -11.30
N SER A 419 4.20 48.78 -11.23
CA SER A 419 4.53 49.57 -10.02
C SER A 419 3.73 50.86 -9.88
N ASN A 420 2.92 51.21 -10.89
CA ASN A 420 2.09 52.42 -10.89
C ASN A 420 0.67 52.12 -10.37
#